data_805bb9e6aa69a8c20df902a80bb2ec78
#
_entry.id   805bb9e6aa69a8c20df902a80bb2ec78
#
_cell.length_a   1.000
_cell.length_b   1.000
_cell.length_c   1.000
_cell.angle_alpha   90.00
_cell.angle_beta   90.00
_cell.angle_gamma   90.00
#
_symmetry.space_group_name_H-M   'P 1'
#
loop_
_entity.id
_entity.type
_entity.pdbx_description
1 polymer ?
#
loop_
_entity_poly.entity_id
_entity_poly.type
_entity_poly.pdbx_seq_one_letter_code
_entity_poly.pdbx_strand_id
1 'polypeptide(L)'
;ILDGDHVALGGCTLSRTPMAMVWALIRAGKKNLTVSRSITSTEGDLLYASGASQHILTSWFSQGIVWGVSKVMRHYTENKLASFEEWSHMAIGLRYRAGAMGVPFMPVRTMMASDICSRIEEVQEMDCPFTGDRLLLVPALNPDVALIHVQRCDQYGNAQMDGLPFM
;
A
#
# COMPACT_ATOMS: atom_id res chain seq x y z
N ILE A 1 -7.24 16.20 2.92
CA ILE A 1 -6.63 15.48 1.80
C ILE A 1 -6.83 16.30 0.56
N LEU A 2 -5.75 16.58 -0.15
CA LEU A 2 -5.75 17.34 -1.39
C LEU A 2 -5.71 16.37 -2.59
N ASP A 3 -6.03 16.88 -3.78
CA ASP A 3 -5.81 16.14 -5.01
C ASP A 3 -4.30 15.95 -5.24
N GLY A 4 -3.90 14.75 -5.58
CA GLY A 4 -2.49 14.38 -5.75
C GLY A 4 -1.80 13.86 -4.49
N ASP A 5 -2.44 13.93 -3.30
CA ASP A 5 -1.85 13.41 -2.07
C ASP A 5 -1.60 11.89 -2.15
N HIS A 6 -0.57 11.45 -1.45
CA HIS A 6 -0.33 10.04 -1.17
C HIS A 6 -1.06 9.64 0.12
N VAL A 7 -2.02 8.75 0.00
CA VAL A 7 -2.86 8.27 1.11
C VAL A 7 -2.54 6.83 1.45
N ALA A 8 -2.06 6.58 2.66
CA ALA A 8 -1.90 5.23 3.19
C ALA A 8 -3.20 4.74 3.83
N LEU A 9 -3.63 3.54 3.50
CA LEU A 9 -4.82 2.91 4.08
C LEU A 9 -4.42 1.76 5.01
N GLY A 10 -4.92 1.79 6.23
CA GLY A 10 -4.75 0.72 7.20
C GLY A 10 -5.67 -0.48 6.96
N GLY A 11 -5.52 -1.48 7.81
CA GLY A 11 -6.31 -2.71 7.80
C GLY A 11 -5.73 -3.83 6.95
N CYS A 12 -6.35 -4.99 7.02
CA CYS A 12 -5.91 -6.21 6.34
C CYS A 12 -7.07 -6.81 5.54
N THR A 13 -6.90 -6.98 4.25
CA THR A 13 -7.95 -7.46 3.34
C THR A 13 -9.26 -6.69 3.55
N LEU A 14 -10.33 -7.38 3.95
CA LEU A 14 -11.63 -6.78 4.25
C LEU A 14 -11.74 -6.29 5.71
N SER A 15 -10.78 -6.64 6.57
CA SER A 15 -10.82 -6.29 7.99
C SER A 15 -10.23 -4.90 8.25
N ARG A 16 -10.96 -4.09 8.98
CA ARG A 16 -10.58 -2.72 9.36
C ARG A 16 -10.23 -1.80 8.19
N THR A 17 -10.77 -2.08 7.00
CA THR A 17 -10.67 -1.15 5.88
C THR A 17 -11.40 0.15 6.25
N PRO A 18 -10.80 1.33 6.08
CA PRO A 18 -11.43 2.61 6.42
C PRO A 18 -12.48 3.02 5.38
N MET A 19 -13.49 2.17 5.14
CA MET A 19 -14.47 2.32 4.06
C MET A 19 -15.26 3.62 4.12
N ALA A 20 -15.58 4.10 5.34
CA ALA A 20 -16.28 5.38 5.50
C ALA A 20 -15.46 6.55 4.93
N MET A 21 -14.14 6.51 5.13
CA MET A 21 -13.22 7.53 4.60
C MET A 21 -13.03 7.37 3.08
N VAL A 22 -12.93 6.15 2.58
CA VAL A 22 -12.89 5.88 1.12
C VAL A 22 -14.14 6.47 0.45
N TRP A 23 -15.33 6.22 0.97
CA TRP A 23 -16.56 6.82 0.47
C TRP A 23 -16.58 8.35 0.60
N ALA A 24 -15.99 8.89 1.67
CA ALA A 24 -15.90 10.35 1.83
C ALA A 24 -14.99 10.97 0.76
N LEU A 25 -13.85 10.35 0.45
CA LEU A 25 -12.96 10.78 -0.64
C LEU A 25 -13.67 10.79 -1.98
N ILE A 26 -14.40 9.72 -2.29
CA ILE A 26 -15.17 9.58 -3.54
C ILE A 26 -16.25 10.66 -3.63
N ARG A 27 -17.05 10.84 -2.56
CA ARG A 27 -18.10 11.87 -2.51
C ARG A 27 -17.56 13.30 -2.58
N ALA A 28 -16.36 13.52 -2.04
CA ALA A 28 -15.67 14.81 -2.14
C ALA A 28 -15.04 15.05 -3.53
N GLY A 29 -15.16 14.08 -4.45
CA GLY A 29 -14.65 14.20 -5.81
C GLY A 29 -13.13 14.23 -5.90
N LYS A 30 -12.41 13.68 -4.92
CA LYS A 30 -10.94 13.67 -4.89
C LYS A 30 -10.37 12.93 -6.10
N LYS A 31 -9.24 13.42 -6.61
CA LYS A 31 -8.61 12.94 -7.85
C LYS A 31 -7.10 12.80 -7.71
N ASN A 32 -6.54 11.98 -8.58
CA ASN A 32 -5.09 11.80 -8.73
C ASN A 32 -4.38 11.33 -7.43
N LEU A 33 -5.11 10.69 -6.53
CA LEU A 33 -4.51 10.17 -5.32
C LEU A 33 -3.57 9.00 -5.66
N THR A 34 -2.40 8.99 -5.04
CA THR A 34 -1.59 7.79 -4.90
C THR A 34 -2.06 7.08 -3.64
N VAL A 35 -2.35 5.79 -3.73
CA VAL A 35 -2.82 5.03 -2.58
C VAL A 35 -1.86 3.91 -2.28
N SER A 36 -1.48 3.75 -1.02
CA SER A 36 -0.66 2.62 -0.59
C SER A 36 -1.35 1.82 0.51
N ARG A 37 -1.24 0.50 0.40
CA ARG A 37 -1.79 -0.44 1.37
C ARG A 37 -1.12 -1.80 1.22
N SER A 38 -0.85 -2.50 2.33
CA SER A 38 -0.22 -3.83 2.25
C SER A 38 -1.08 -4.83 1.50
N ILE A 39 -2.37 -4.91 1.79
CA ILE A 39 -3.31 -5.81 1.11
C ILE A 39 -4.53 -5.00 0.69
N THR A 40 -4.66 -4.77 -0.60
CA THR A 40 -5.75 -4.01 -1.22
C THR A 40 -6.88 -4.94 -1.66
N SER A 41 -8.09 -4.49 -1.53
CA SER A 41 -9.29 -5.25 -1.84
C SER A 41 -10.39 -4.35 -2.47
N THR A 42 -11.61 -4.40 -1.96
CA THR A 42 -12.78 -3.66 -2.48
C THR A 42 -12.56 -2.14 -2.53
N GLU A 43 -11.82 -1.57 -1.57
CA GLU A 43 -11.54 -0.13 -1.55
C GLU A 43 -10.71 0.31 -2.77
N GLY A 44 -9.74 -0.52 -3.20
CA GLY A 44 -8.97 -0.27 -4.40
C GLY A 44 -9.83 -0.27 -5.66
N ASP A 45 -10.75 -1.23 -5.77
CA ASP A 45 -11.71 -1.28 -6.87
C ASP A 45 -12.58 -0.01 -6.93
N LEU A 46 -13.07 0.45 -5.78
CA LEU A 46 -13.87 1.66 -5.69
C LEU A 46 -13.07 2.92 -6.04
N LEU A 47 -11.83 3.00 -5.59
CA LEU A 47 -10.94 4.13 -5.90
C LEU A 47 -10.60 4.19 -7.39
N TYR A 48 -10.38 3.05 -8.06
CA TYR A 48 -10.22 3.01 -9.50
C TYR A 48 -11.51 3.38 -10.22
N ALA A 49 -12.62 2.72 -9.89
CA ALA A 49 -13.91 2.93 -10.56
C ALA A 49 -14.43 4.38 -10.44
N SER A 50 -14.15 5.05 -9.33
CA SER A 50 -14.52 6.46 -9.12
C SER A 50 -13.55 7.45 -9.78
N GLY A 51 -12.39 6.99 -10.20
CA GLY A 51 -11.29 7.83 -10.69
C GLY A 51 -10.62 8.68 -9.59
N ALA A 52 -10.83 8.31 -8.31
CA ALA A 52 -10.16 8.99 -7.21
C ALA A 52 -8.66 8.65 -7.17
N SER A 53 -8.28 7.41 -7.51
CA SER A 53 -6.90 7.00 -7.68
C SER A 53 -6.72 6.26 -9.00
N GLN A 54 -5.57 6.44 -9.62
CA GLN A 54 -5.12 5.67 -10.78
C GLN A 54 -3.80 4.94 -10.52
N HIS A 55 -3.26 5.05 -9.30
CA HIS A 55 -2.01 4.41 -8.92
C HIS A 55 -2.10 3.86 -7.49
N ILE A 56 -1.92 2.54 -7.33
CA ILE A 56 -1.97 1.86 -6.04
C ILE A 56 -0.69 1.06 -5.82
N LEU A 57 -0.02 1.31 -4.69
CA LEU A 57 1.13 0.53 -4.21
C LEU A 57 0.62 -0.53 -3.23
N THR A 58 0.87 -1.80 -3.52
CA THR A 58 0.35 -2.88 -2.70
C THR A 58 1.18 -4.14 -2.84
N SER A 59 1.02 -5.08 -1.92
CA SER A 59 1.61 -6.42 -2.04
C SER A 59 0.59 -7.48 -2.47
N TRP A 60 -0.67 -7.12 -2.45
CA TRP A 60 -1.76 -8.00 -2.85
C TRP A 60 -2.99 -7.18 -3.22
N PHE A 61 -3.59 -7.48 -4.38
CA PHE A 61 -4.81 -6.82 -4.81
C PHE A 61 -5.84 -7.88 -5.26
N SER A 62 -6.71 -8.29 -4.35
CA SER A 62 -7.78 -9.23 -4.67
C SER A 62 -8.94 -9.14 -3.67
N GLN A 63 -10.03 -9.81 -3.99
CA GLN A 63 -11.21 -9.92 -3.12
C GLN A 63 -11.08 -11.02 -2.05
N GLY A 64 -9.87 -11.53 -1.84
CA GLY A 64 -9.55 -12.63 -0.93
C GLY A 64 -9.31 -13.94 -1.67
N ILE A 65 -8.79 -14.94 -0.93
CA ILE A 65 -8.35 -16.23 -1.51
C ILE A 65 -9.50 -16.94 -2.26
N VAL A 66 -10.72 -16.89 -1.72
CA VAL A 66 -11.88 -17.58 -2.29
C VAL A 66 -12.39 -16.90 -3.56
N TRP A 67 -12.34 -15.57 -3.61
CA TRP A 67 -12.93 -14.76 -4.69
C TRP A 67 -11.96 -14.40 -5.81
N GLY A 68 -10.66 -14.63 -5.57
CA GLY A 68 -9.60 -14.42 -6.55
C GLY A 68 -9.34 -12.96 -6.89
N VAL A 69 -8.69 -12.76 -8.02
CA VAL A 69 -8.29 -11.44 -8.51
C VAL A 69 -9.52 -10.59 -8.84
N SER A 70 -9.50 -9.34 -8.42
CA SER A 70 -10.56 -8.39 -8.73
C SER A 70 -10.74 -8.22 -10.24
N LYS A 71 -11.99 -8.29 -10.70
CA LYS A 71 -12.35 -8.01 -12.09
C LYS A 71 -12.21 -6.53 -12.44
N VAL A 72 -12.46 -5.65 -11.47
CA VAL A 72 -12.31 -4.20 -11.66
C VAL A 72 -10.84 -3.85 -11.83
N MET A 73 -9.99 -4.26 -10.88
CA MET A 73 -8.55 -4.05 -10.96
C MET A 73 -7.99 -4.56 -12.29
N ARG A 74 -8.33 -5.81 -12.66
CA ARG A 74 -7.89 -6.40 -13.92
C ARG A 74 -8.31 -5.56 -15.12
N HIS A 75 -9.58 -5.14 -15.20
CA HIS A 75 -10.08 -4.31 -16.29
C HIS A 75 -9.29 -3.00 -16.41
N TYR A 76 -9.06 -2.32 -15.27
CA TYR A 76 -8.35 -1.04 -15.27
C TYR A 76 -6.87 -1.18 -15.66
N THR A 77 -6.20 -2.23 -15.19
CA THR A 77 -4.78 -2.45 -15.48
C THR A 77 -4.55 -2.97 -16.92
N GLU A 78 -5.33 -3.94 -17.38
CA GLU A 78 -5.21 -4.47 -18.73
C GLU A 78 -5.50 -3.42 -19.81
N ASN A 79 -6.42 -2.49 -19.54
CA ASN A 79 -6.74 -1.38 -20.44
C ASN A 79 -5.88 -0.12 -20.19
N LYS A 80 -4.87 -0.21 -19.34
CA LYS A 80 -3.96 0.91 -19.01
C LYS A 80 -4.68 2.19 -18.50
N LEU A 81 -5.82 2.01 -17.85
CA LEU A 81 -6.59 3.09 -17.23
C LEU A 81 -6.09 3.41 -15.81
N ALA A 82 -5.44 2.44 -15.18
CA ALA A 82 -4.80 2.57 -13.89
C ALA A 82 -3.60 1.62 -13.80
N SER A 83 -2.75 1.83 -12.83
CA SER A 83 -1.60 0.98 -12.55
C SER A 83 -1.57 0.58 -11.08
N PHE A 84 -0.95 -0.56 -10.80
CA PHE A 84 -0.54 -0.86 -9.44
C PHE A 84 0.94 -1.25 -9.43
N GLU A 85 1.59 -0.92 -8.34
CA GLU A 85 2.99 -1.24 -8.09
C GLU A 85 3.03 -2.36 -7.05
N GLU A 86 3.56 -3.51 -7.46
CA GLU A 86 3.56 -4.72 -6.62
C GLU A 86 4.84 -4.81 -5.80
N TRP A 87 4.69 -4.96 -4.49
CA TRP A 87 5.76 -5.18 -3.53
C TRP A 87 5.53 -6.48 -2.75
N SER A 88 6.57 -7.08 -2.18
CA SER A 88 6.30 -8.11 -1.17
C SER A 88 5.72 -7.48 0.10
N HIS A 89 4.96 -8.27 0.88
CA HIS A 89 4.41 -7.83 2.17
C HIS A 89 5.49 -7.27 3.11
N MET A 90 6.63 -7.95 3.17
CA MET A 90 7.76 -7.51 3.97
C MET A 90 8.32 -6.18 3.44
N ALA A 91 8.50 -6.06 2.13
CA ALA A 91 9.09 -4.87 1.55
C ALA A 91 8.22 -3.63 1.75
N ILE A 92 6.89 -3.71 1.52
CA ILE A 92 6.01 -2.55 1.73
C ILE A 92 5.95 -2.15 3.21
N GLY A 93 5.96 -3.11 4.13
CA GLY A 93 6.04 -2.83 5.57
C GLY A 93 7.36 -2.14 5.96
N LEU A 94 8.47 -2.58 5.39
CA LEU A 94 9.78 -1.97 5.64
C LEU A 94 9.92 -0.59 4.98
N ARG A 95 9.29 -0.34 3.84
CA ARG A 95 9.19 0.99 3.22
C ARG A 95 8.49 1.98 4.16
N TYR A 96 7.34 1.62 4.75
CA TYR A 96 6.67 2.43 5.77
C TYR A 96 7.54 2.64 7.01
N ARG A 97 8.22 1.57 7.46
CA ARG A 97 9.12 1.68 8.61
C ARG A 97 10.29 2.62 8.34
N ALA A 98 10.87 2.57 7.15
CA ALA A 98 11.93 3.50 6.73
C ALA A 98 11.45 4.96 6.82
N GLY A 99 10.26 5.26 6.28
CA GLY A 99 9.65 6.58 6.40
C GLY A 99 9.44 7.02 7.84
N ALA A 100 8.88 6.13 8.68
CA ALA A 100 8.66 6.42 10.10
C ALA A 100 9.97 6.65 10.88
N MET A 101 11.07 6.03 10.47
CA MET A 101 12.40 6.21 11.07
C MET A 101 13.17 7.41 10.48
N GLY A 102 12.66 8.04 9.43
CA GLY A 102 13.35 9.12 8.74
C GLY A 102 14.59 8.67 7.98
N VAL A 103 14.68 7.38 7.60
CA VAL A 103 15.77 6.87 6.76
C VAL A 103 15.31 6.75 5.30
N PRO A 104 16.18 7.00 4.31
CA PRO A 104 15.77 7.08 2.92
C PRO A 104 15.42 5.73 2.30
N PHE A 105 15.90 4.62 2.85
CA PHE A 105 15.64 3.27 2.37
C PHE A 105 15.84 2.23 3.46
N MET A 106 15.42 0.98 3.16
CA MET A 106 15.72 -0.19 4.00
C MET A 106 16.38 -1.28 3.16
N PRO A 107 17.51 -1.88 3.61
CA PRO A 107 18.08 -3.05 2.96
C PRO A 107 17.26 -4.30 3.27
N VAL A 108 16.96 -5.11 2.24
CA VAL A 108 16.13 -6.31 2.38
C VAL A 108 16.68 -7.45 1.55
N ARG A 109 16.33 -8.70 1.91
CA ARG A 109 16.57 -9.91 1.12
C ARG A 109 15.31 -10.42 0.43
N THR A 110 14.15 -9.90 0.80
CA THR A 110 12.88 -10.24 0.16
C THR A 110 12.87 -9.77 -1.30
N MET A 111 12.18 -10.50 -2.16
CA MET A 111 12.04 -10.27 -3.60
C MET A 111 13.28 -10.60 -4.47
N MET A 112 14.47 -10.82 -3.92
CA MET A 112 15.70 -11.06 -4.70
C MET A 112 15.61 -12.23 -5.70
N ALA A 113 14.81 -13.26 -5.41
CA ALA A 113 14.60 -14.41 -6.29
C ALA A 113 13.23 -14.32 -7.02
N SER A 114 12.71 -13.14 -7.22
CA SER A 114 11.38 -12.90 -7.78
C SER A 114 11.45 -11.91 -8.94
N ASP A 115 10.61 -12.13 -9.95
CA ASP A 115 10.45 -11.20 -11.07
C ASP A 115 9.85 -9.83 -10.66
N ILE A 116 9.37 -9.71 -9.42
CA ILE A 116 8.80 -8.45 -8.91
C ILE A 116 9.85 -7.33 -8.95
N CYS A 117 11.07 -7.61 -8.47
CA CYS A 117 12.13 -6.59 -8.42
C CYS A 117 12.53 -6.06 -9.80
N SER A 118 12.45 -6.89 -10.85
CA SER A 118 12.78 -6.46 -12.21
C SER A 118 11.73 -5.51 -12.83
N ARG A 119 10.57 -5.37 -12.20
CA ARG A 119 9.46 -4.51 -12.66
C ARG A 119 9.35 -3.19 -11.89
N ILE A 120 10.16 -3.03 -10.84
CA ILE A 120 10.15 -1.83 -10.00
C ILE A 120 11.44 -1.06 -10.25
N GLU A 121 11.34 0.09 -10.91
CA GLU A 121 12.50 0.91 -11.29
C GLU A 121 13.25 1.48 -10.08
N GLU A 122 12.55 1.70 -8.97
CA GLU A 122 13.10 2.32 -7.76
C GLU A 122 13.99 1.38 -6.93
N VAL A 123 13.91 0.06 -7.15
CA VAL A 123 14.70 -0.92 -6.40
C VAL A 123 16.16 -0.89 -6.89
N GLN A 124 17.07 -0.78 -5.96
CA GLN A 124 18.51 -0.84 -6.23
C GLN A 124 19.13 -2.04 -5.49
N GLU A 125 20.30 -2.42 -5.90
CA GLU A 125 21.07 -3.49 -5.27
C GLU A 125 22.36 -2.95 -4.68
N MET A 126 22.79 -3.55 -3.55
CA MET A 126 24.11 -3.28 -2.97
C MET A 126 24.68 -4.53 -2.31
N ASP A 127 26.00 -4.58 -2.20
CA ASP A 127 26.65 -5.58 -1.36
C ASP A 127 26.71 -5.07 0.09
N CYS A 128 26.32 -5.91 1.04
CA CYS A 128 26.36 -5.56 2.46
C CYS A 128 27.80 -5.27 2.90
N PRO A 129 28.10 -4.08 3.44
CA PRO A 129 29.47 -3.74 3.83
C PRO A 129 29.99 -4.56 5.02
N PHE A 130 29.13 -5.28 5.73
CA PHE A 130 29.50 -6.09 6.88
C PHE A 130 29.65 -7.58 6.55
N THR A 131 28.85 -8.10 5.63
CA THR A 131 28.81 -9.54 5.34
C THR A 131 29.18 -9.89 3.90
N GLY A 132 29.20 -8.92 3.00
CA GLY A 132 29.37 -9.13 1.57
C GLY A 132 28.15 -9.68 0.85
N ASP A 133 27.06 -9.95 1.56
CA ASP A 133 25.83 -10.47 0.94
C ASP A 133 25.16 -9.44 0.03
N ARG A 134 24.62 -9.90 -1.09
CA ARG A 134 23.80 -9.08 -1.97
C ARG A 134 22.47 -8.72 -1.29
N LEU A 135 22.07 -7.45 -1.33
CA LEU A 135 20.85 -6.93 -0.76
C LEU A 135 20.11 -6.07 -1.78
N LEU A 136 18.78 -6.02 -1.66
CA LEU A 136 17.94 -5.02 -2.33
C LEU A 136 17.73 -3.82 -1.40
N LEU A 137 17.74 -2.62 -1.97
CA LEU A 137 17.39 -1.39 -1.28
C LEU A 137 15.97 -0.99 -1.69
N VAL A 138 15.08 -0.94 -0.72
CA VAL A 138 13.69 -0.50 -0.95
C VAL A 138 13.54 0.92 -0.40
N PRO A 139 13.09 1.90 -1.21
CA PRO A 139 13.00 3.28 -0.80
C PRO A 139 11.93 3.49 0.27
N ALA A 140 12.09 4.49 1.11
CA ALA A 140 11.11 4.86 2.12
C ALA A 140 9.76 5.24 1.49
N LEU A 141 8.68 4.93 2.18
CA LEU A 141 7.34 5.35 1.81
C LEU A 141 6.86 6.41 2.80
N ASN A 142 6.61 7.60 2.30
CA ASN A 142 6.24 8.78 3.10
C ASN A 142 4.87 9.31 2.64
N PRO A 143 3.77 8.67 3.05
CA PRO A 143 2.43 9.15 2.70
C PRO A 143 2.15 10.50 3.38
N ASP A 144 1.40 11.37 2.69
CA ASP A 144 0.96 12.65 3.24
C ASP A 144 -0.08 12.46 4.33
N VAL A 145 -0.94 11.42 4.17
CA VAL A 145 -2.02 11.10 5.11
C VAL A 145 -2.13 9.60 5.30
N ALA A 146 -2.34 9.17 6.55
CA ALA A 146 -2.69 7.78 6.88
C ALA A 146 -4.13 7.71 7.41
N LEU A 147 -4.95 6.85 6.81
CA LEU A 147 -6.32 6.58 7.24
C LEU A 147 -6.37 5.20 7.89
N ILE A 148 -6.59 5.17 9.20
CA ILE A 148 -6.56 3.95 10.00
C ILE A 148 -7.91 3.76 10.68
N HIS A 149 -8.53 2.59 10.45
CA HIS A 149 -9.75 2.20 11.14
C HIS A 149 -9.40 1.39 12.39
N VAL A 150 -9.86 1.85 13.54
CA VAL A 150 -9.70 1.17 14.84
C VAL A 150 -11.05 1.05 15.53
N GLN A 151 -11.18 0.11 16.47
CA GLN A 151 -12.43 -0.10 17.20
C GLN A 151 -12.66 0.96 18.26
N ARG A 152 -11.59 1.46 18.85
CA ARG A 152 -11.66 2.48 19.92
C ARG A 152 -10.47 3.44 19.81
N CYS A 153 -10.72 4.70 20.09
CA CYS A 153 -9.66 5.69 20.29
C CYS A 153 -10.11 6.70 21.36
N ASP A 154 -9.14 7.32 22.02
CA ASP A 154 -9.37 8.45 22.90
C ASP A 154 -9.17 9.80 22.21
N GLN A 155 -9.43 10.89 22.94
CA GLN A 155 -9.26 12.25 22.40
C GLN A 155 -7.79 12.64 22.13
N TYR A 156 -6.83 11.86 22.57
CA TYR A 156 -5.39 12.10 22.39
C TYR A 156 -4.81 11.29 21.23
N GLY A 157 -5.63 10.45 20.57
CA GLY A 157 -5.20 9.62 19.45
C GLY A 157 -4.64 8.25 19.84
N ASN A 158 -4.71 7.86 21.14
CA ASN A 158 -4.40 6.49 21.51
C ASN A 158 -5.45 5.57 20.93
N ALA A 159 -5.02 4.55 20.19
CA ALA A 159 -5.90 3.69 19.43
C ALA A 159 -5.80 2.24 19.91
N GLN A 160 -6.96 1.57 19.97
CA GLN A 160 -7.03 0.15 20.31
C GLN A 160 -7.67 -0.63 19.17
N MET A 161 -6.97 -1.68 18.76
CA MET A 161 -7.46 -2.65 17.78
C MET A 161 -7.84 -3.94 18.49
N ASP A 162 -9.05 -4.42 18.23
CA ASP A 162 -9.53 -5.72 18.66
C ASP A 162 -9.52 -6.68 17.45
N GLY A 163 -9.18 -7.95 17.64
CA GLY A 163 -9.09 -8.96 16.58
C GLY A 163 -7.66 -9.16 16.08
N LEU A 164 -7.49 -9.39 14.78
CA LEU A 164 -6.19 -9.64 14.17
C LEU A 164 -5.28 -8.41 14.34
N PRO A 165 -4.22 -8.50 15.17
CA PRO A 165 -3.37 -7.35 15.49
C PRO A 165 -2.37 -7.02 14.37
N PHE A 166 -2.24 -7.89 13.36
CA PHE A 166 -1.22 -7.80 12.33
C PHE A 166 -1.76 -7.13 11.07
N MET A 167 -0.95 -6.22 10.54
CA MET A 167 -1.08 -5.41 9.32
C MET A 167 -1.91 -4.16 9.47
#